data_e6581e02cce2e76683bbf90810c18363
#
_entry.id   e6581e02cce2e76683bbf90810c18363
#
_cell.length_a   1.000
_cell.length_b   1.000
_cell.length_c   1.000
_cell.angle_alpha   90.00
_cell.angle_beta   90.00
_cell.angle_gamma   90.00
#
_symmetry.space_group_name_H-M   'P 1'
#
loop_
_entity.id
_entity.type
_entity.pdbx_description
1 polymer ?
#
loop_
_entity_poly.entity_id
_entity_poly.type
_entity_poly.pdbx_seq_one_letter_code
_entity_poly.pdbx_strand_id
1 'polypeptide(L)'
;MEALHLAQSPAPENPKSSLFDKATRTMPGIIAGAADLDPAAVLTATVAGASFGVSLGWVVVLCVPVLFSVFAVSSRIGQETKKGLVELIREQYGRKLAMLIALLIVGVNLAMIVGDIVAVSDSCALLTMSPRLFFLAIVGFTVWYVLIIGDYQRTTKVLGGLTLILVAYVLAAYRVTDSFTALAKDVLLPRMQVNSGYMMGVVAVFGSLLTPDVIVWQTSSKRGLPEGLAKAHVTESHAGTFVACLISLSAMVAASHMHVVDPSNMTTRTASEALGSFGFVGTVLFALGIIASGMIALPILVASLCFSVAEAAGWRSGLSMEPWNARLFFVMISATVFLAVVIDFFGVNTVHVLYWSQAMAGVILVPIFAYILLLSNNSKIMRTTNSKFENFWLGCAVTGMLISNVLFFWFLLK
;
A
#
# COMPACT_ATOMS: atom_id res chain seq x y z
N MET A 1 -11.08 -27.93 23.69
CA MET A 1 -9.77 -27.99 24.37
C MET A 1 -8.91 -28.99 23.61
N GLU A 2 -8.52 -28.66 22.30
CA GLU A 2 -7.62 -29.49 21.48
C GLU A 2 -7.46 -28.86 20.10
N ALA A 3 -6.94 -27.64 20.04
CA ALA A 3 -6.54 -26.94 18.77
C ALA A 3 -5.38 -25.99 19.02
N LEU A 4 -4.45 -26.36 19.92
CA LEU A 4 -3.33 -25.50 20.35
C LEU A 4 -1.96 -26.16 20.15
N HIS A 5 -1.86 -27.15 19.26
CA HIS A 5 -0.59 -27.85 18.99
C HIS A 5 -0.26 -27.86 17.50
N LEU A 6 0.15 -26.72 16.94
CA LEU A 6 1.05 -26.65 15.78
C LEU A 6 1.83 -25.31 15.79
N ALA A 7 2.37 -24.96 16.96
CA ALA A 7 3.52 -24.07 17.01
C ALA A 7 4.76 -24.91 16.74
N GLN A 8 5.20 -24.97 15.49
CA GLN A 8 6.50 -25.56 15.15
C GLN A 8 7.57 -24.67 15.79
N SER A 9 8.26 -25.24 16.79
CA SER A 9 9.49 -24.68 17.36
C SER A 9 10.52 -24.45 16.24
N PRO A 10 11.29 -23.36 16.27
CA PRO A 10 12.37 -23.16 15.32
C PRO A 10 13.41 -24.28 15.49
N ALA A 11 13.67 -25.00 14.42
CA ALA A 11 14.73 -26.00 14.37
C ALA A 11 16.10 -25.33 14.65
N PRO A 12 17.04 -26.02 15.34
CA PRO A 12 18.34 -25.46 15.65
C PRO A 12 19.10 -25.08 14.37
N GLU A 13 19.73 -23.91 14.37
CA GLU A 13 20.51 -23.38 13.24
C GLU A 13 21.67 -24.33 12.91
N ASN A 14 21.62 -24.91 11.73
CA ASN A 14 22.71 -25.70 11.17
C ASN A 14 23.68 -24.73 10.47
N PRO A 15 24.98 -24.66 10.83
CA PRO A 15 25.93 -23.65 10.33
C PRO A 15 26.32 -23.81 8.84
N LYS A 16 25.70 -24.72 8.10
CA LYS A 16 25.91 -24.90 6.66
C LYS A 16 24.59 -24.70 5.89
N SER A 17 23.90 -23.57 6.10
CA SER A 17 22.76 -23.26 5.22
C SER A 17 23.28 -22.89 3.82
N SER A 18 22.89 -23.68 2.81
CA SER A 18 23.20 -23.40 1.41
C SER A 18 22.54 -22.06 0.99
N LEU A 19 23.08 -21.40 -0.06
CA LEU A 19 22.43 -20.22 -0.65
C LEU A 19 20.96 -20.46 -0.97
N PHE A 20 20.60 -21.70 -1.29
CA PHE A 20 19.23 -22.15 -1.55
C PHE A 20 18.35 -22.11 -0.30
N ASP A 21 18.87 -22.51 0.89
CA ASP A 21 18.14 -22.42 2.15
C ASP A 21 17.95 -20.97 2.60
N LYS A 22 18.90 -20.08 2.29
CA LYS A 22 18.73 -18.64 2.52
C LYS A 22 17.67 -18.03 1.60
N ALA A 23 17.66 -18.41 0.32
CA ALA A 23 16.68 -17.97 -0.65
C ALA A 23 15.25 -18.43 -0.27
N THR A 24 15.08 -19.70 0.15
CA THR A 24 13.77 -20.21 0.60
C THR A 24 13.28 -19.57 1.91
N ARG A 25 14.16 -19.10 2.78
CA ARG A 25 13.79 -18.35 3.99
C ARG A 25 13.43 -16.88 3.72
N THR A 26 13.97 -16.28 2.65
CA THR A 26 13.65 -14.89 2.26
C THR A 26 12.45 -14.79 1.31
N MET A 27 12.08 -15.88 0.62
CA MET A 27 10.93 -15.92 -0.28
C MET A 27 9.61 -15.42 0.36
N PRO A 28 9.24 -15.80 1.59
CA PRO A 28 8.02 -15.28 2.22
C PRO A 28 8.03 -13.76 2.35
N GLY A 29 9.16 -13.15 2.67
CA GLY A 29 9.31 -11.70 2.77
C GLY A 29 9.21 -10.98 1.41
N ILE A 30 9.79 -11.57 0.36
CA ILE A 30 9.70 -11.05 -1.01
C ILE A 30 8.26 -11.10 -1.50
N ILE A 31 7.57 -12.23 -1.26
CA ILE A 31 6.16 -12.40 -1.63
C ILE A 31 5.28 -11.42 -0.84
N ALA A 32 5.52 -11.26 0.46
CA ALA A 32 4.80 -10.30 1.28
C ALA A 32 4.96 -8.87 0.78
N GLY A 33 6.17 -8.48 0.37
CA GLY A 33 6.42 -7.14 -0.12
C GLY A 33 5.90 -6.87 -1.52
N ALA A 34 5.96 -7.86 -2.41
CA ALA A 34 5.29 -7.74 -3.69
C ALA A 34 3.76 -7.70 -3.53
N ALA A 35 3.24 -8.31 -2.47
CA ALA A 35 1.82 -8.28 -2.11
C ALA A 35 1.40 -6.96 -1.43
N ASP A 36 2.34 -6.22 -0.82
CA ASP A 36 2.10 -4.88 -0.26
C ASP A 36 2.01 -3.79 -1.36
N LEU A 37 2.38 -4.12 -2.61
CA LEU A 37 2.17 -3.23 -3.76
C LEU A 37 0.76 -3.40 -4.30
N ASP A 38 -0.08 -2.40 -4.04
CA ASP A 38 -1.39 -2.30 -4.67
C ASP A 38 -1.30 -1.82 -6.14
N PRO A 39 -2.36 -1.94 -6.94
CA PRO A 39 -2.44 -1.37 -8.28
C PRO A 39 -2.16 0.13 -8.29
N ALA A 40 -2.60 0.85 -7.25
CA ALA A 40 -2.44 2.29 -7.13
C ALA A 40 -0.97 2.71 -7.04
N ALA A 41 -0.13 1.97 -6.29
CA ALA A 41 1.30 2.24 -6.18
C ALA A 41 2.02 2.03 -7.52
N VAL A 42 1.74 0.92 -8.22
CA VAL A 42 2.33 0.61 -9.54
C VAL A 42 1.91 1.66 -10.57
N LEU A 43 0.62 2.00 -10.64
CA LEU A 43 0.10 2.98 -11.60
C LEU A 43 0.61 4.40 -11.28
N THR A 44 0.68 4.79 -10.01
CA THR A 44 1.22 6.09 -9.61
C THR A 44 2.71 6.21 -9.98
N ALA A 45 3.51 5.18 -9.75
CA ALA A 45 4.91 5.15 -10.15
C ALA A 45 5.06 5.22 -11.68
N THR A 46 4.19 4.53 -12.43
CA THR A 46 4.15 4.57 -13.90
C THR A 46 3.78 5.97 -14.41
N VAL A 47 2.74 6.60 -13.83
CA VAL A 47 2.36 7.99 -14.15
C VAL A 47 3.50 8.96 -13.85
N ALA A 48 4.12 8.83 -12.68
CA ALA A 48 5.25 9.67 -12.28
C ALA A 48 6.44 9.55 -13.24
N GLY A 49 6.76 8.31 -13.65
CA GLY A 49 7.79 8.03 -14.65
C GLY A 49 7.49 8.63 -16.01
N ALA A 50 6.27 8.44 -16.51
CA ALA A 50 5.83 8.95 -17.80
C ALA A 50 5.77 10.49 -17.87
N SER A 51 5.44 11.16 -16.76
CA SER A 51 5.27 12.60 -16.70
C SER A 51 6.55 13.37 -16.32
N PHE A 52 7.37 12.80 -15.44
CA PHE A 52 8.52 13.49 -14.85
C PHE A 52 9.85 12.74 -15.02
N GLY A 53 9.83 11.63 -15.79
CA GLY A 53 11.00 10.76 -15.90
C GLY A 53 11.37 10.17 -14.54
N VAL A 54 12.66 10.02 -14.29
CA VAL A 54 13.19 9.47 -13.02
C VAL A 54 13.37 10.52 -11.92
N SER A 55 12.96 11.76 -12.16
CA SER A 55 13.21 12.90 -11.24
C SER A 55 12.47 12.79 -9.91
N LEU A 56 11.45 11.92 -9.80
CA LEU A 56 10.75 11.58 -8.55
C LEU A 56 11.31 10.33 -7.84
N GLY A 57 12.32 9.67 -8.41
CA GLY A 57 12.92 8.46 -7.85
C GLY A 57 13.51 8.62 -6.44
N TRP A 58 13.99 9.83 -6.10
CA TRP A 58 14.48 10.15 -4.76
C TRP A 58 13.42 9.97 -3.67
N VAL A 59 12.14 10.22 -4.01
CA VAL A 59 11.01 10.03 -3.08
C VAL A 59 10.90 8.55 -2.71
N VAL A 60 10.99 7.66 -3.71
CA VAL A 60 10.93 6.21 -3.49
C VAL A 60 12.09 5.75 -2.62
N VAL A 61 13.32 6.24 -2.89
CA VAL A 61 14.51 5.90 -2.09
C VAL A 61 14.35 6.39 -0.64
N LEU A 62 13.83 7.60 -0.44
CA LEU A 62 13.56 8.16 0.88
C LEU A 62 12.48 7.36 1.64
N CYS A 63 11.49 6.82 0.93
CA CYS A 63 10.43 6.02 1.54
C CYS A 63 10.95 4.71 2.16
N VAL A 64 12.05 4.13 1.69
CA VAL A 64 12.58 2.85 2.24
C VAL A 64 12.80 2.90 3.75
N PRO A 65 13.68 3.78 4.30
CA PRO A 65 13.91 3.83 5.74
C PRO A 65 12.70 4.38 6.52
N VAL A 66 11.86 5.19 5.89
CA VAL A 66 10.60 5.67 6.48
C VAL A 66 9.64 4.50 6.70
N LEU A 67 9.41 3.67 5.68
CA LEU A 67 8.55 2.49 5.76
C LEU A 67 9.04 1.49 6.80
N PHE A 68 10.36 1.25 6.89
CA PHE A 68 10.93 0.40 7.93
C PHE A 68 10.55 0.90 9.32
N SER A 69 10.66 2.21 9.55
CA SER A 69 10.29 2.83 10.82
C SER A 69 8.79 2.79 11.08
N VAL A 70 7.98 3.11 10.06
CA VAL A 70 6.51 3.10 10.15
C VAL A 70 5.97 1.71 10.49
N PHE A 71 6.43 0.67 9.77
CA PHE A 71 5.94 -0.70 10.00
C PHE A 71 6.37 -1.24 11.36
N ALA A 72 7.62 -0.99 11.78
CA ALA A 72 8.11 -1.40 13.09
C ALA A 72 7.30 -0.73 14.22
N VAL A 73 7.09 0.59 14.11
CA VAL A 73 6.38 1.37 15.13
C VAL A 73 4.89 1.03 15.15
N SER A 74 4.21 0.96 14.00
CA SER A 74 2.79 0.63 13.90
C SER A 74 2.49 -0.77 14.44
N SER A 75 3.33 -1.75 14.07
CA SER A 75 3.21 -3.13 14.59
C SER A 75 3.39 -3.17 16.11
N ARG A 76 4.40 -2.45 16.66
CA ARG A 76 4.66 -2.35 18.09
C ARG A 76 3.50 -1.70 18.84
N ILE A 77 2.89 -0.64 18.30
CA ILE A 77 1.71 -0.01 18.88
C ILE A 77 0.59 -1.05 19.04
N GLY A 78 0.24 -1.77 17.99
CA GLY A 78 -0.83 -2.78 18.03
C GLY A 78 -0.57 -3.91 19.01
N GLN A 79 0.69 -4.37 19.12
CA GLN A 79 1.08 -5.46 20.03
C GLN A 79 1.07 -5.06 21.48
N GLU A 80 1.74 -3.95 21.83
CA GLU A 80 1.89 -3.54 23.23
C GLU A 80 0.60 -3.01 23.84
N THR A 81 -0.18 -2.26 23.05
CA THR A 81 -1.42 -1.63 23.52
C THR A 81 -2.64 -2.54 23.36
N LYS A 82 -2.56 -3.55 22.48
CA LYS A 82 -3.70 -4.41 22.07
C LYS A 82 -4.86 -3.62 21.46
N LYS A 83 -4.57 -2.41 20.96
CA LYS A 83 -5.54 -1.47 20.39
C LYS A 83 -5.11 -1.05 18.99
N GLY A 84 -6.07 -0.62 18.17
CA GLY A 84 -5.79 -0.02 16.89
C GLY A 84 -5.42 1.46 17.02
N LEU A 85 -4.89 2.03 15.93
CA LEU A 85 -4.42 3.43 15.92
C LEU A 85 -5.55 4.43 16.23
N VAL A 86 -6.69 4.27 15.57
CA VAL A 86 -7.82 5.20 15.72
C VAL A 86 -8.49 5.04 17.10
N GLU A 87 -8.48 3.83 17.66
CA GLU A 87 -8.94 3.57 19.03
C GLU A 87 -8.07 4.32 20.05
N LEU A 88 -6.74 4.27 19.90
CA LEU A 88 -5.81 5.02 20.77
C LEU A 88 -5.99 6.52 20.63
N ILE A 89 -6.20 7.03 19.42
CA ILE A 89 -6.49 8.45 19.20
C ILE A 89 -7.81 8.83 19.89
N ARG A 90 -8.83 7.98 19.84
CA ARG A 90 -10.11 8.21 20.54
C ARG A 90 -9.92 8.31 22.06
N GLU A 91 -9.11 7.44 22.64
CA GLU A 91 -8.88 7.43 24.08
C GLU A 91 -8.03 8.58 24.57
N GLN A 92 -7.00 8.98 23.82
CA GLN A 92 -6.04 9.99 24.24
C GLN A 92 -6.47 11.43 23.88
N TYR A 93 -7.12 11.60 22.73
CA TYR A 93 -7.44 12.91 22.17
C TYR A 93 -8.94 13.15 21.98
N GLY A 94 -9.76 12.15 22.29
CA GLY A 94 -11.21 12.25 22.26
C GLY A 94 -11.89 11.76 20.98
N ARG A 95 -13.19 11.48 21.12
CA ARG A 95 -14.01 10.90 20.07
C ARG A 95 -14.13 11.76 18.82
N LYS A 96 -14.23 13.10 18.98
CA LYS A 96 -14.41 14.01 17.84
C LYS A 96 -13.23 13.95 16.87
N LEU A 97 -12.00 13.96 17.41
CA LEU A 97 -10.80 13.86 16.61
C LEU A 97 -10.66 12.50 15.94
N ALA A 98 -10.94 11.40 16.66
CA ALA A 98 -10.91 10.06 16.08
C ALA A 98 -11.92 9.91 14.93
N MET A 99 -13.13 10.47 15.07
CA MET A 99 -14.13 10.47 14.01
C MET A 99 -13.68 11.28 12.78
N LEU A 100 -13.03 12.44 12.99
CA LEU A 100 -12.49 13.24 11.90
C LEU A 100 -11.41 12.44 11.12
N ILE A 101 -10.47 11.84 11.83
CA ILE A 101 -9.40 11.03 11.22
C ILE A 101 -10.00 9.81 10.50
N ALA A 102 -10.96 9.12 11.13
CA ALA A 102 -11.65 8.00 10.50
C ALA A 102 -12.37 8.44 9.21
N LEU A 103 -13.04 9.59 9.21
CA LEU A 103 -13.73 10.12 8.04
C LEU A 103 -12.74 10.42 6.88
N LEU A 104 -11.59 11.01 7.20
CA LEU A 104 -10.54 11.27 6.22
C LEU A 104 -9.98 9.96 5.63
N ILE A 105 -9.71 8.95 6.48
CA ILE A 105 -9.25 7.63 6.04
C ILE A 105 -10.33 6.96 5.17
N VAL A 106 -11.60 7.02 5.56
CA VAL A 106 -12.72 6.48 4.78
C VAL A 106 -12.78 7.08 3.38
N GLY A 107 -12.66 8.41 3.28
CA GLY A 107 -12.70 9.10 1.99
C GLY A 107 -11.59 8.64 1.04
N VAL A 108 -10.36 8.56 1.53
CA VAL A 108 -9.21 8.12 0.72
C VAL A 108 -9.29 6.64 0.41
N ASN A 109 -9.52 5.78 1.41
CA ASN A 109 -9.59 4.34 1.17
C ASN A 109 -10.75 3.96 0.25
N LEU A 110 -11.90 4.63 0.34
CA LEU A 110 -13.00 4.39 -0.59
C LEU A 110 -12.61 4.74 -2.03
N ALA A 111 -11.93 5.87 -2.25
CA ALA A 111 -11.44 6.24 -3.57
C ALA A 111 -10.40 5.24 -4.09
N MET A 112 -9.50 4.73 -3.23
CA MET A 112 -8.54 3.70 -3.59
C MET A 112 -9.25 2.36 -3.92
N ILE A 113 -10.24 1.93 -3.13
CA ILE A 113 -11.03 0.72 -3.38
C ILE A 113 -11.73 0.81 -4.74
N VAL A 114 -12.37 1.95 -5.03
CA VAL A 114 -12.98 2.24 -6.33
C VAL A 114 -11.95 2.07 -7.44
N GLY A 115 -10.83 2.78 -7.36
CA GLY A 115 -9.78 2.73 -8.36
C GLY A 115 -9.18 1.33 -8.56
N ASP A 116 -8.94 0.58 -7.49
CA ASP A 116 -8.37 -0.76 -7.56
C ASP A 116 -9.34 -1.79 -8.14
N ILE A 117 -10.65 -1.72 -7.80
CA ILE A 117 -11.67 -2.58 -8.43
C ILE A 117 -11.68 -2.33 -9.94
N VAL A 118 -11.63 -1.07 -10.37
CA VAL A 118 -11.58 -0.73 -11.80
C VAL A 118 -10.27 -1.19 -12.43
N ALA A 119 -9.11 -0.99 -11.77
CA ALA A 119 -7.82 -1.42 -12.30
C ALA A 119 -7.75 -2.93 -12.54
N VAL A 120 -8.25 -3.73 -11.58
CA VAL A 120 -8.36 -5.18 -11.72
C VAL A 120 -9.32 -5.55 -12.84
N SER A 121 -10.49 -4.89 -12.91
CA SER A 121 -11.50 -5.16 -13.93
C SER A 121 -11.03 -4.78 -15.33
N ASP A 122 -10.37 -3.63 -15.49
CA ASP A 122 -9.73 -3.22 -16.75
C ASP A 122 -8.65 -4.20 -17.19
N SER A 123 -7.85 -4.69 -16.25
CA SER A 123 -6.80 -5.69 -16.52
C SER A 123 -7.39 -7.03 -16.98
N CYS A 124 -8.50 -7.47 -16.36
CA CYS A 124 -9.24 -8.64 -16.84
C CYS A 124 -9.82 -8.41 -18.25
N ALA A 125 -10.36 -7.22 -18.51
CA ALA A 125 -10.89 -6.85 -19.81
C ALA A 125 -9.80 -6.81 -20.89
N LEU A 126 -8.59 -6.33 -20.58
CA LEU A 126 -7.42 -6.34 -21.48
C LEU A 126 -7.02 -7.77 -21.87
N LEU A 127 -7.06 -8.73 -20.95
CA LEU A 127 -6.69 -10.12 -21.21
C LEU A 127 -7.74 -10.89 -22.03
N THR A 128 -9.01 -10.59 -21.78
CA THR A 128 -10.13 -11.39 -22.32
C THR A 128 -10.83 -10.72 -23.51
N MET A 129 -10.46 -9.48 -23.82
CA MET A 129 -11.15 -8.62 -24.81
C MET A 129 -12.66 -8.48 -24.55
N SER A 130 -13.07 -8.59 -23.28
CA SER A 130 -14.47 -8.51 -22.85
C SER A 130 -14.79 -7.17 -22.18
N PRO A 131 -16.07 -6.73 -22.13
CA PRO A 131 -16.42 -5.47 -21.49
C PRO A 131 -16.03 -5.43 -20.00
N ARG A 132 -15.44 -4.32 -19.54
CA ARG A 132 -15.04 -4.09 -18.15
C ARG A 132 -16.19 -4.31 -17.15
N LEU A 133 -17.38 -3.87 -17.48
CA LEU A 133 -18.56 -3.96 -16.60
C LEU A 133 -18.87 -5.39 -16.13
N PHE A 134 -18.54 -6.39 -16.95
CA PHE A 134 -18.70 -7.79 -16.57
C PHE A 134 -17.80 -8.16 -15.38
N PHE A 135 -16.57 -7.64 -15.35
CA PHE A 135 -15.60 -7.96 -14.31
C PHE A 135 -15.82 -7.17 -13.02
N LEU A 136 -16.41 -5.98 -13.06
CA LEU A 136 -16.68 -5.17 -11.86
C LEU A 136 -17.48 -5.96 -10.81
N ALA A 137 -18.54 -6.62 -11.23
CA ALA A 137 -19.36 -7.43 -10.33
C ALA A 137 -18.62 -8.65 -9.81
N ILE A 138 -17.83 -9.32 -10.67
CA ILE A 138 -17.06 -10.51 -10.29
C ILE A 138 -15.97 -10.14 -9.28
N VAL A 139 -15.21 -9.07 -9.53
CA VAL A 139 -14.14 -8.59 -8.63
C VAL A 139 -14.73 -8.17 -7.28
N GLY A 140 -15.78 -7.34 -7.29
CA GLY A 140 -16.46 -6.92 -6.07
C GLY A 140 -17.01 -8.10 -5.26
N PHE A 141 -17.68 -9.05 -5.92
CA PHE A 141 -18.17 -10.26 -5.25
C PHE A 141 -17.02 -11.11 -4.67
N THR A 142 -15.92 -11.25 -5.40
CA THR A 142 -14.77 -12.05 -4.93
C THR A 142 -14.13 -11.42 -3.69
N VAL A 143 -13.94 -10.09 -3.68
CA VAL A 143 -13.42 -9.36 -2.52
C VAL A 143 -14.35 -9.50 -1.31
N TRP A 144 -15.66 -9.32 -1.53
CA TRP A 144 -16.68 -9.51 -0.51
C TRP A 144 -16.67 -10.94 0.06
N TYR A 145 -16.62 -11.95 -0.83
CA TYR A 145 -16.59 -13.37 -0.44
C TYR A 145 -15.35 -13.70 0.41
N VAL A 146 -14.18 -13.21 0.01
CA VAL A 146 -12.92 -13.44 0.74
C VAL A 146 -12.97 -12.83 2.14
N LEU A 147 -13.60 -11.65 2.29
CA LEU A 147 -13.68 -10.96 3.58
C LEU A 147 -14.74 -11.53 4.53
N ILE A 148 -15.87 -12.05 4.01
CA ILE A 148 -16.99 -12.51 4.83
C ILE A 148 -16.93 -14.02 5.11
N ILE A 149 -16.53 -14.81 4.11
CA ILE A 149 -16.66 -16.27 4.13
C ILE A 149 -15.31 -16.94 3.96
N GLY A 150 -14.42 -16.32 3.17
CA GLY A 150 -13.15 -16.89 2.73
C GLY A 150 -12.06 -16.87 3.80
N ASP A 151 -10.97 -17.57 3.50
CA ASP A 151 -9.73 -17.51 4.27
C ASP A 151 -8.75 -16.57 3.55
N TYR A 152 -8.67 -15.34 4.06
CA TYR A 152 -7.76 -14.32 3.53
C TYR A 152 -6.29 -14.80 3.49
N GLN A 153 -5.84 -15.54 4.52
CA GLN A 153 -4.45 -16.01 4.56
C GLN A 153 -4.14 -17.01 3.44
N ARG A 154 -5.10 -17.89 3.12
CA ARG A 154 -4.95 -18.83 2.02
C ARG A 154 -4.96 -18.12 0.67
N THR A 155 -5.86 -17.16 0.50
CA THR A 155 -5.94 -16.34 -0.71
C THR A 155 -4.63 -15.57 -0.96
N THR A 156 -4.09 -14.91 0.07
CA THR A 156 -2.83 -14.17 -0.02
C THR A 156 -1.64 -15.06 -0.36
N LYS A 157 -1.57 -16.29 0.16
CA LYS A 157 -0.49 -17.22 -0.17
C LYS A 157 -0.51 -17.64 -1.65
N VAL A 158 -1.69 -17.88 -2.20
CA VAL A 158 -1.84 -18.28 -3.62
C VAL A 158 -1.53 -17.10 -4.54
N LEU A 159 -2.12 -15.94 -4.29
CA LEU A 159 -1.94 -14.74 -5.12
C LEU A 159 -0.56 -14.11 -4.92
N GLY A 160 0.03 -14.21 -3.73
CA GLY A 160 1.38 -13.68 -3.45
C GLY A 160 2.47 -14.24 -4.36
N GLY A 161 2.34 -15.50 -4.80
CA GLY A 161 3.20 -16.06 -5.84
C GLY A 161 3.04 -15.38 -7.20
N LEU A 162 1.83 -14.94 -7.53
CA LEU A 162 1.55 -14.23 -8.79
C LEU A 162 2.08 -12.79 -8.79
N THR A 163 2.17 -12.14 -7.63
CA THR A 163 2.73 -10.78 -7.56
C THR A 163 4.21 -10.73 -7.95
N LEU A 164 4.92 -11.87 -7.94
CA LEU A 164 6.29 -11.95 -8.48
C LEU A 164 6.36 -11.57 -9.97
N ILE A 165 5.24 -11.58 -10.69
CA ILE A 165 5.14 -11.09 -12.06
C ILE A 165 5.53 -9.58 -12.12
N LEU A 166 5.29 -8.82 -11.07
CA LEU A 166 5.69 -7.41 -10.99
C LEU A 166 7.22 -7.21 -11.05
N VAL A 167 8.02 -8.25 -10.80
CA VAL A 167 9.47 -8.24 -11.04
C VAL A 167 9.79 -7.99 -12.52
N ALA A 168 8.83 -8.22 -13.44
CA ALA A 168 8.96 -7.85 -14.85
C ALA A 168 9.29 -6.36 -15.04
N TYR A 169 8.84 -5.47 -14.13
CA TYR A 169 9.22 -4.05 -14.15
C TYR A 169 10.73 -3.85 -13.94
N VAL A 170 11.36 -4.66 -13.09
CA VAL A 170 12.83 -4.61 -12.90
C VAL A 170 13.55 -4.99 -14.18
N LEU A 171 13.06 -6.01 -14.89
CA LEU A 171 13.63 -6.42 -16.17
C LEU A 171 13.36 -5.37 -17.27
N ALA A 172 12.18 -4.73 -17.26
CA ALA A 172 11.87 -3.64 -18.18
C ALA A 172 12.79 -2.43 -17.95
N ALA A 173 12.93 -2.01 -16.68
CA ALA A 173 13.84 -0.92 -16.31
C ALA A 173 15.29 -1.22 -16.71
N TYR A 174 15.75 -2.46 -16.50
CA TYR A 174 17.08 -2.88 -16.95
C TYR A 174 17.27 -2.73 -18.47
N ARG A 175 16.25 -3.07 -19.26
CA ARG A 175 16.33 -2.99 -20.74
C ARG A 175 16.35 -1.56 -21.29
N VAL A 176 15.68 -0.63 -20.60
CA VAL A 176 15.60 0.77 -21.04
C VAL A 176 16.68 1.65 -20.43
N THR A 177 17.52 1.12 -19.54
CA THR A 177 18.60 1.86 -18.89
C THR A 177 19.90 1.71 -19.65
N ASP A 178 20.37 2.77 -20.29
CA ASP A 178 21.65 2.79 -20.99
C ASP A 178 22.85 2.86 -20.05
N SER A 179 22.70 3.57 -18.91
CA SER A 179 23.76 3.75 -17.90
C SER A 179 23.20 3.81 -16.49
N PHE A 180 23.56 2.81 -15.67
CA PHE A 180 23.16 2.75 -14.25
C PHE A 180 23.76 3.86 -13.41
N THR A 181 24.95 4.34 -13.75
CA THR A 181 25.61 5.47 -13.06
C THR A 181 24.89 6.77 -13.31
N ALA A 182 24.42 7.01 -14.53
CA ALA A 182 23.59 8.17 -14.88
C ALA A 182 22.23 8.08 -14.18
N LEU A 183 21.57 6.92 -14.23
CA LEU A 183 20.30 6.68 -13.54
C LEU A 183 20.42 6.93 -12.03
N ALA A 184 21.45 6.37 -11.37
CA ALA A 184 21.67 6.57 -9.95
C ALA A 184 21.88 8.05 -9.60
N LYS A 185 22.62 8.79 -10.45
CA LYS A 185 22.81 10.24 -10.28
C LYS A 185 21.51 11.01 -10.43
N ASP A 186 20.69 10.70 -11.43
CA ASP A 186 19.42 11.40 -11.69
C ASP A 186 18.37 11.08 -10.61
N VAL A 187 18.41 9.88 -10.03
CA VAL A 187 17.55 9.48 -8.90
C VAL A 187 17.98 10.14 -7.59
N LEU A 188 19.30 10.17 -7.29
CA LEU A 188 19.80 10.67 -5.99
C LEU A 188 20.01 12.18 -5.97
N LEU A 189 20.24 12.80 -7.11
CA LEU A 189 20.42 14.24 -7.27
C LEU A 189 19.40 14.79 -8.29
N PRO A 190 18.11 14.77 -7.97
CA PRO A 190 17.06 15.10 -8.92
C PRO A 190 17.07 16.58 -9.30
N ARG A 191 16.71 16.86 -10.54
CA ARG A 191 16.38 18.20 -10.98
C ARG A 191 14.97 18.53 -10.52
N MET A 192 14.85 19.17 -9.35
CA MET A 192 13.55 19.55 -8.80
C MET A 192 12.86 20.58 -9.71
N GLN A 193 11.64 20.26 -10.10
CA GLN A 193 10.76 21.19 -10.80
C GLN A 193 9.82 21.85 -9.78
N VAL A 194 9.79 23.19 -9.77
CA VAL A 194 8.97 23.92 -8.80
C VAL A 194 7.67 24.35 -9.48
N ASN A 195 6.78 23.36 -9.72
CA ASN A 195 5.44 23.58 -10.29
C ASN A 195 4.41 22.68 -9.61
N SER A 196 3.11 22.98 -9.78
CA SER A 196 2.00 22.24 -9.14
C SER A 196 1.97 20.76 -9.51
N GLY A 197 2.21 20.43 -10.79
CA GLY A 197 2.20 19.05 -11.27
C GLY A 197 3.30 18.19 -10.65
N TYR A 198 4.53 18.73 -10.57
CA TYR A 198 5.64 18.01 -9.93
C TYR A 198 5.40 17.82 -8.42
N MET A 199 4.92 18.86 -7.72
CA MET A 199 4.61 18.76 -6.29
C MET A 199 3.47 17.78 -6.03
N MET A 200 2.44 17.75 -6.89
CA MET A 200 1.41 16.72 -6.84
C MET A 200 2.01 15.32 -7.04
N GLY A 201 2.93 15.16 -7.98
CA GLY A 201 3.66 13.92 -8.19
C GLY A 201 4.45 13.46 -6.96
N VAL A 202 5.17 14.39 -6.30
CA VAL A 202 5.87 14.10 -5.03
C VAL A 202 4.89 13.61 -3.97
N VAL A 203 3.78 14.33 -3.76
CA VAL A 203 2.76 13.97 -2.75
C VAL A 203 2.09 12.63 -3.10
N ALA A 204 1.78 12.39 -4.38
CA ALA A 204 1.17 11.15 -4.84
C ALA A 204 2.11 9.94 -4.67
N VAL A 205 3.40 10.07 -4.98
CA VAL A 205 4.39 8.99 -4.79
C VAL A 205 4.60 8.70 -3.30
N PHE A 206 4.67 9.73 -2.44
CA PHE A 206 4.66 9.52 -0.99
C PHE A 206 3.39 8.79 -0.53
N GLY A 207 2.22 9.26 -0.99
CA GLY A 207 0.92 8.69 -0.62
C GLY A 207 0.78 7.22 -1.07
N SER A 208 1.34 6.87 -2.23
CA SER A 208 1.25 5.52 -2.79
C SER A 208 2.13 4.48 -2.12
N LEU A 209 3.21 4.90 -1.45
CA LEU A 209 4.10 4.01 -0.73
C LEU A 209 3.79 3.97 0.78
N LEU A 210 3.28 5.08 1.33
CA LEU A 210 3.04 5.26 2.76
C LEU A 210 1.53 5.36 3.04
N THR A 211 0.74 4.43 2.53
CA THR A 211 -0.72 4.52 2.56
C THR A 211 -1.31 4.46 3.98
N PRO A 212 -2.37 5.24 4.28
CA PRO A 212 -3.02 5.24 5.60
C PRO A 212 -3.61 3.88 5.99
N ASP A 213 -4.12 3.12 5.01
CA ASP A 213 -4.73 1.82 5.20
C ASP A 213 -3.74 0.78 5.73
N VAL A 214 -2.52 0.74 5.19
CA VAL A 214 -1.46 -0.18 5.66
C VAL A 214 -1.11 0.12 7.11
N ILE A 215 -1.05 1.38 7.51
CA ILE A 215 -0.77 1.79 8.90
C ILE A 215 -1.88 1.30 9.84
N VAL A 216 -3.14 1.54 9.48
CA VAL A 216 -4.29 1.06 10.26
C VAL A 216 -4.31 -0.47 10.30
N TRP A 217 -4.07 -1.12 9.17
CA TRP A 217 -3.97 -2.58 9.11
C TRP A 217 -2.86 -3.12 10.00
N GLN A 218 -1.66 -2.55 9.96
CA GLN A 218 -0.53 -2.99 10.78
C GLN A 218 -0.81 -2.85 12.28
N THR A 219 -1.48 -1.80 12.71
CA THR A 219 -1.84 -1.63 14.12
C THR A 219 -2.98 -2.57 14.51
N SER A 220 -4.03 -2.67 13.71
CA SER A 220 -5.27 -3.38 14.07
C SER A 220 -5.15 -4.90 13.92
N SER A 221 -4.44 -5.39 12.90
CA SER A 221 -4.23 -6.83 12.67
C SER A 221 -3.21 -7.46 13.62
N LYS A 222 -2.32 -6.67 14.21
CA LYS A 222 -1.27 -7.15 15.13
C LYS A 222 -1.66 -7.08 16.60
N ARG A 223 -2.91 -6.77 16.92
CA ARG A 223 -3.41 -6.70 18.31
C ARG A 223 -3.15 -8.00 19.07
N GLY A 224 -2.33 -7.90 20.10
CA GLY A 224 -2.07 -9.01 21.01
C GLY A 224 -1.27 -10.20 20.47
N LEU A 225 -0.55 -10.04 19.34
CA LEU A 225 0.36 -11.07 18.85
C LEU A 225 1.52 -11.30 19.83
N PRO A 226 1.98 -12.55 20.02
CA PRO A 226 3.17 -12.85 20.81
C PRO A 226 4.43 -12.17 20.27
N GLU A 227 5.32 -11.72 21.17
CA GLU A 227 6.53 -10.96 20.79
C GLU A 227 7.44 -11.67 19.77
N GLY A 228 7.57 -12.99 19.86
CA GLY A 228 8.40 -13.77 18.92
C GLY A 228 7.88 -13.74 17.50
N LEU A 229 6.56 -13.88 17.29
CA LEU A 229 5.92 -13.76 15.98
C LEU A 229 6.00 -12.33 15.43
N ALA A 230 5.94 -11.37 16.32
CA ALA A 230 6.01 -9.96 15.99
C ALA A 230 7.35 -9.56 15.38
N LYS A 231 8.45 -9.98 15.96
CA LYS A 231 9.81 -9.69 15.42
C LYS A 231 10.02 -10.35 14.05
N ALA A 232 9.54 -11.58 13.87
CA ALA A 232 9.60 -12.25 12.57
C ALA A 232 8.84 -11.45 11.49
N HIS A 233 7.61 -11.01 11.79
CA HIS A 233 6.82 -10.19 10.87
C HIS A 233 7.43 -8.83 10.53
N VAL A 234 8.11 -8.16 11.46
CA VAL A 234 8.81 -6.91 11.18
C VAL A 234 9.97 -7.14 10.20
N THR A 235 10.73 -8.22 10.37
CA THR A 235 11.83 -8.55 9.45
C THR A 235 11.32 -8.91 8.05
N GLU A 236 10.21 -9.66 7.96
CA GLU A 236 9.53 -9.96 6.70
C GLU A 236 9.02 -8.69 6.03
N SER A 237 8.42 -7.78 6.79
CA SER A 237 7.94 -6.48 6.27
C SER A 237 9.10 -5.62 5.73
N HIS A 238 10.29 -5.65 6.33
CA HIS A 238 11.44 -4.90 5.81
C HIS A 238 11.90 -5.42 4.44
N ALA A 239 12.00 -6.75 4.27
CA ALA A 239 12.34 -7.34 2.97
C ALA A 239 11.27 -7.00 1.93
N GLY A 240 10.00 -7.08 2.32
CA GLY A 240 8.87 -6.73 1.50
C GLY A 240 8.89 -5.28 1.05
N THR A 241 9.07 -4.36 1.97
CA THR A 241 9.20 -2.92 1.69
C THR A 241 10.30 -2.62 0.67
N PHE A 242 11.46 -3.25 0.83
CA PHE A 242 12.56 -3.05 -0.12
C PHE A 242 12.17 -3.50 -1.53
N VAL A 243 11.52 -4.66 -1.67
CA VAL A 243 11.03 -5.19 -2.95
C VAL A 243 9.95 -4.27 -3.53
N ALA A 244 9.00 -3.79 -2.72
CA ALA A 244 7.97 -2.86 -3.14
C ALA A 244 8.55 -1.55 -3.70
N CYS A 245 9.48 -0.93 -2.97
CA CYS A 245 10.17 0.27 -3.44
C CYS A 245 11.00 0.01 -4.71
N LEU A 246 11.67 -1.15 -4.81
CA LEU A 246 12.42 -1.53 -6.01
C LEU A 246 11.50 -1.67 -7.23
N ILE A 247 10.35 -2.33 -7.09
CA ILE A 247 9.38 -2.47 -8.18
C ILE A 247 8.80 -1.10 -8.55
N SER A 248 8.42 -0.26 -7.58
CA SER A 248 7.91 1.10 -7.83
C SER A 248 8.94 1.97 -8.56
N LEU A 249 10.20 1.96 -8.13
CA LEU A 249 11.28 2.67 -8.82
C LEU A 249 11.48 2.13 -10.24
N SER A 250 11.42 0.82 -10.40
CA SER A 250 11.56 0.16 -11.70
C SER A 250 10.39 0.47 -12.64
N ALA A 251 9.16 0.57 -12.12
CA ALA A 251 8.00 0.99 -12.89
C ALA A 251 8.15 2.44 -13.37
N MET A 252 8.65 3.33 -12.50
CA MET A 252 8.96 4.71 -12.86
C MET A 252 10.03 4.79 -13.95
N VAL A 253 11.13 4.04 -13.84
CA VAL A 253 12.20 3.98 -14.85
C VAL A 253 11.67 3.41 -16.17
N ALA A 254 10.91 2.31 -16.12
CA ALA A 254 10.34 1.70 -17.32
C ALA A 254 9.39 2.65 -18.06
N ALA A 255 8.61 3.44 -17.32
CA ALA A 255 7.68 4.41 -17.88
C ALA A 255 8.32 5.74 -18.31
N SER A 256 9.56 6.03 -17.92
CA SER A 256 10.22 7.31 -18.19
C SER A 256 10.40 7.63 -19.68
N HIS A 257 10.27 6.63 -20.55
CA HIS A 257 10.38 6.77 -22.02
C HIS A 257 9.02 7.06 -22.70
N MET A 258 7.91 7.00 -21.93
CA MET A 258 6.57 7.11 -22.53
C MET A 258 6.15 8.54 -22.87
N HIS A 259 6.76 9.56 -22.30
CA HIS A 259 6.49 10.99 -22.54
C HIS A 259 4.99 11.36 -22.57
N VAL A 260 4.29 11.11 -21.47
CA VAL A 260 2.88 11.49 -21.32
C VAL A 260 2.81 12.94 -20.84
N VAL A 261 2.23 13.82 -21.67
CA VAL A 261 2.14 15.26 -21.37
C VAL A 261 1.18 15.55 -20.22
N ASP A 262 0.08 14.78 -20.11
CA ASP A 262 -0.95 14.96 -19.10
C ASP A 262 -1.30 13.65 -18.42
N PRO A 263 -1.01 13.51 -17.11
CA PRO A 263 -1.34 12.32 -16.34
C PRO A 263 -2.83 11.94 -16.37
N SER A 264 -3.73 12.93 -16.52
CA SER A 264 -5.17 12.70 -16.53
C SER A 264 -5.67 11.93 -17.77
N ASN A 265 -4.89 11.92 -18.84
CA ASN A 265 -5.20 11.21 -20.08
C ASN A 265 -4.67 9.77 -20.09
N MET A 266 -3.95 9.35 -19.06
CA MET A 266 -3.43 8.00 -18.98
C MET A 266 -4.53 7.00 -18.67
N THR A 267 -4.53 5.89 -19.38
CA THR A 267 -5.46 4.76 -19.18
C THR A 267 -4.69 3.51 -18.71
N THR A 268 -5.39 2.51 -18.20
CA THR A 268 -4.78 1.23 -17.84
C THR A 268 -4.04 0.60 -19.03
N ARG A 269 -4.58 0.77 -20.25
CA ARG A 269 -3.95 0.28 -21.46
C ARG A 269 -2.64 1.00 -21.77
N THR A 270 -2.62 2.35 -21.73
CA THR A 270 -1.40 3.12 -21.93
C THR A 270 -0.37 2.86 -20.82
N ALA A 271 -0.82 2.66 -19.58
CA ALA A 271 0.08 2.28 -18.48
C ALA A 271 0.77 0.92 -18.74
N SER A 272 0.10 -0.01 -19.43
CA SER A 272 0.72 -1.30 -19.79
C SER A 272 1.89 -1.16 -20.77
N GLU A 273 1.99 -0.03 -21.49
CA GLU A 273 3.10 0.27 -22.41
C GLU A 273 4.44 0.51 -21.68
N ALA A 274 4.41 0.73 -20.35
CA ALA A 274 5.63 0.73 -19.53
C ALA A 274 6.39 -0.60 -19.63
N LEU A 275 5.68 -1.71 -19.88
CA LEU A 275 6.27 -3.02 -20.20
C LEU A 275 6.37 -3.29 -21.72
N GLY A 276 6.24 -2.25 -22.54
CA GLY A 276 6.26 -2.34 -24.02
C GLY A 276 7.54 -2.95 -24.61
N SER A 277 8.66 -2.92 -23.86
CA SER A 277 9.91 -3.62 -24.23
C SER A 277 9.74 -5.15 -24.39
N PHE A 278 8.65 -5.71 -23.88
CA PHE A 278 8.27 -7.13 -24.02
C PHE A 278 7.14 -7.35 -25.05
N GLY A 279 6.68 -6.33 -25.76
CA GLY A 279 5.57 -6.40 -26.71
C GLY A 279 4.27 -6.88 -26.04
N PHE A 280 3.52 -7.76 -26.71
CA PHE A 280 2.26 -8.31 -26.19
C PHE A 280 2.43 -9.03 -24.84
N VAL A 281 3.56 -9.71 -24.62
CA VAL A 281 3.85 -10.38 -23.34
C VAL A 281 3.89 -9.35 -22.22
N GLY A 282 4.40 -8.13 -22.46
CA GLY A 282 4.41 -7.03 -21.50
C GLY A 282 3.00 -6.67 -21.03
N THR A 283 2.05 -6.54 -21.94
CA THR A 283 0.64 -6.28 -21.60
C THR A 283 0.04 -7.39 -20.72
N VAL A 284 0.35 -8.65 -21.04
CA VAL A 284 -0.11 -9.80 -20.22
C VAL A 284 0.52 -9.76 -18.83
N LEU A 285 1.83 -9.53 -18.73
CA LEU A 285 2.53 -9.44 -17.44
C LEU A 285 1.99 -8.27 -16.59
N PHE A 286 1.75 -7.12 -17.21
CA PHE A 286 1.12 -5.98 -16.56
C PHE A 286 -0.24 -6.35 -15.97
N ALA A 287 -1.13 -6.87 -16.82
CA ALA A 287 -2.49 -7.20 -16.41
C ALA A 287 -2.55 -8.24 -15.30
N LEU A 288 -1.76 -9.32 -15.41
CA LEU A 288 -1.67 -10.34 -14.35
C LEU A 288 -1.08 -9.78 -13.05
N GLY A 289 -0.09 -8.90 -13.14
CA GLY A 289 0.50 -8.22 -11.99
C GLY A 289 -0.53 -7.36 -11.25
N ILE A 290 -1.30 -6.54 -11.97
CA ILE A 290 -2.36 -5.68 -11.42
C ILE A 290 -3.49 -6.53 -10.82
N ILE A 291 -3.92 -7.61 -11.49
CA ILE A 291 -4.94 -8.52 -10.96
C ILE A 291 -4.47 -9.14 -9.64
N ALA A 292 -3.25 -9.68 -9.62
CA ALA A 292 -2.72 -10.36 -8.45
C ALA A 292 -2.55 -9.38 -7.26
N SER A 293 -1.93 -8.22 -7.49
CA SER A 293 -1.73 -7.21 -6.45
C SER A 293 -3.05 -6.64 -5.94
N GLY A 294 -3.98 -6.30 -6.82
CA GLY A 294 -5.28 -5.75 -6.44
C GLY A 294 -6.15 -6.74 -5.65
N MET A 295 -6.14 -8.01 -6.03
CA MET A 295 -6.89 -9.04 -5.28
C MET A 295 -6.33 -9.32 -3.88
N ILE A 296 -5.09 -8.95 -3.60
CA ILE A 296 -4.50 -9.00 -2.25
C ILE A 296 -4.77 -7.69 -1.50
N ALA A 297 -4.59 -6.55 -2.15
CA ALA A 297 -4.71 -5.23 -1.54
C ALA A 297 -6.16 -4.85 -1.20
N LEU A 298 -7.12 -5.15 -2.08
CA LEU A 298 -8.53 -4.80 -1.88
C LEU A 298 -9.13 -5.26 -0.54
N PRO A 299 -8.93 -6.52 -0.09
CA PRO A 299 -9.38 -6.94 1.23
C PRO A 299 -8.76 -6.12 2.38
N ILE A 300 -7.48 -5.73 2.27
CA ILE A 300 -6.79 -4.91 3.28
C ILE A 300 -7.39 -3.50 3.32
N LEU A 301 -7.60 -2.88 2.16
CA LEU A 301 -8.20 -1.55 2.03
C LEU A 301 -9.60 -1.50 2.65
N VAL A 302 -10.46 -2.46 2.29
CA VAL A 302 -11.83 -2.55 2.83
C VAL A 302 -11.80 -2.80 4.34
N ALA A 303 -10.99 -3.73 4.82
CA ALA A 303 -10.88 -4.03 6.24
C ALA A 303 -10.33 -2.84 7.03
N SER A 304 -9.31 -2.16 6.53
CA SER A 304 -8.69 -0.97 7.15
C SER A 304 -9.68 0.19 7.27
N LEU A 305 -10.47 0.45 6.22
CA LEU A 305 -11.57 1.42 6.25
C LEU A 305 -12.56 1.07 7.37
N CYS A 306 -13.01 -0.19 7.43
CA CYS A 306 -13.97 -0.66 8.43
C CYS A 306 -13.39 -0.64 9.85
N PHE A 307 -12.11 -0.98 10.03
CA PHE A 307 -11.43 -0.84 11.32
C PHE A 307 -11.39 0.62 11.78
N SER A 308 -11.04 1.55 10.90
CA SER A 308 -10.97 2.97 11.25
C SER A 308 -12.28 3.51 11.80
N VAL A 309 -13.41 3.17 11.17
CA VAL A 309 -14.75 3.59 11.63
C VAL A 309 -15.16 2.86 12.90
N ALA A 310 -14.96 1.55 12.96
CA ALA A 310 -15.33 0.76 14.13
C ALA A 310 -14.57 1.21 15.39
N GLU A 311 -13.28 1.52 15.26
CA GLU A 311 -12.41 2.03 16.32
C GLU A 311 -12.83 3.44 16.78
N ALA A 312 -13.13 4.33 15.85
CA ALA A 312 -13.63 5.68 16.15
C ALA A 312 -14.99 5.66 16.84
N ALA A 313 -15.89 4.76 16.40
CA ALA A 313 -17.22 4.62 16.95
C ALA A 313 -17.26 3.80 18.26
N GLY A 314 -16.23 2.98 18.52
CA GLY A 314 -16.18 2.07 19.66
C GLY A 314 -16.96 0.77 19.44
N TRP A 315 -17.09 0.33 18.19
CA TRP A 315 -17.74 -0.94 17.84
C TRP A 315 -16.77 -2.11 17.96
N ARG A 316 -17.33 -3.29 18.15
CA ARG A 316 -16.55 -4.53 18.05
C ARG A 316 -16.12 -4.74 16.62
N SER A 317 -14.83 -5.04 16.40
CA SER A 317 -14.24 -5.22 15.08
C SER A 317 -13.18 -6.32 15.10
N GLY A 318 -13.14 -7.10 14.02
CA GLY A 318 -12.16 -8.17 13.82
C GLY A 318 -12.60 -9.14 12.74
N LEU A 319 -11.72 -9.44 11.77
CA LEU A 319 -12.00 -10.40 10.70
C LEU A 319 -12.09 -11.86 11.20
N SER A 320 -11.49 -12.14 12.34
CA SER A 320 -11.58 -13.48 12.99
C SER A 320 -12.82 -13.64 13.86
N MET A 321 -13.65 -12.60 14.00
CA MET A 321 -14.90 -12.67 14.72
C MET A 321 -16.00 -13.26 13.85
N GLU A 322 -16.93 -13.98 14.46
CA GLU A 322 -18.15 -14.39 13.76
C GLU A 322 -18.99 -13.15 13.39
N PRO A 323 -19.63 -13.11 12.21
CA PRO A 323 -20.42 -11.97 11.75
C PRO A 323 -21.51 -11.52 12.75
N TRP A 324 -22.07 -12.44 13.52
CA TRP A 324 -23.09 -12.14 14.53
C TRP A 324 -22.54 -11.33 15.72
N ASN A 325 -21.25 -11.49 16.03
CA ASN A 325 -20.59 -10.83 17.16
C ASN A 325 -20.10 -9.42 16.83
N ALA A 326 -19.94 -9.11 15.52
CA ALA A 326 -19.47 -7.83 15.00
C ALA A 326 -20.35 -7.33 13.83
N ARG A 327 -21.68 -7.39 13.96
CA ARG A 327 -22.63 -7.12 12.87
C ARG A 327 -22.38 -5.83 12.12
N LEU A 328 -22.18 -4.71 12.82
CA LEU A 328 -21.97 -3.39 12.18
C LEU A 328 -20.69 -3.37 11.35
N PHE A 329 -19.64 -4.05 11.81
CA PHE A 329 -18.39 -4.17 11.06
C PHE A 329 -18.58 -4.93 9.75
N PHE A 330 -19.27 -6.07 9.75
CA PHE A 330 -19.51 -6.88 8.55
C PHE A 330 -20.54 -6.26 7.60
N VAL A 331 -21.56 -5.57 8.12
CA VAL A 331 -22.48 -4.77 7.31
C VAL A 331 -21.72 -3.66 6.60
N MET A 332 -20.78 -3.01 7.28
CA MET A 332 -19.98 -1.95 6.70
C MET A 332 -19.03 -2.47 5.60
N ILE A 333 -18.42 -3.66 5.77
CA ILE A 333 -17.66 -4.32 4.71
C ILE A 333 -18.53 -4.48 3.46
N SER A 334 -19.74 -5.05 3.63
CA SER A 334 -20.67 -5.27 2.51
C SER A 334 -21.11 -3.95 1.85
N ALA A 335 -21.41 -2.94 2.65
CA ALA A 335 -21.80 -1.62 2.14
C ALA A 335 -20.65 -0.93 1.39
N THR A 336 -19.42 -1.04 1.89
CA THR A 336 -18.24 -0.44 1.24
C THR A 336 -17.97 -1.06 -0.13
N VAL A 337 -17.96 -2.40 -0.22
CA VAL A 337 -17.72 -3.10 -1.50
C VAL A 337 -18.86 -2.81 -2.47
N PHE A 338 -20.13 -2.86 -2.02
CA PHE A 338 -21.27 -2.53 -2.86
C PHE A 338 -21.21 -1.09 -3.38
N LEU A 339 -20.93 -0.13 -2.51
CA LEU A 339 -20.80 1.29 -2.88
C LEU A 339 -19.70 1.51 -3.90
N ALA A 340 -18.54 0.88 -3.72
CA ALA A 340 -17.42 0.99 -4.66
C ALA A 340 -17.82 0.46 -6.05
N VAL A 341 -18.41 -0.73 -6.14
CA VAL A 341 -18.89 -1.29 -7.42
C VAL A 341 -19.94 -0.39 -8.07
N VAL A 342 -20.86 0.20 -7.29
CA VAL A 342 -21.87 1.13 -7.81
C VAL A 342 -21.23 2.41 -8.37
N ILE A 343 -20.23 2.98 -7.67
CA ILE A 343 -19.51 4.17 -8.17
C ILE A 343 -18.82 3.85 -9.49
N ASP A 344 -18.17 2.69 -9.60
CA ASP A 344 -17.46 2.26 -10.81
C ASP A 344 -18.37 2.05 -12.01
N PHE A 345 -19.64 1.70 -11.77
CA PHE A 345 -20.63 1.53 -12.83
C PHE A 345 -20.87 2.84 -13.61
N PHE A 346 -20.63 4.00 -13.01
CA PHE A 346 -20.76 5.31 -13.66
C PHE A 346 -19.57 5.69 -14.57
N GLY A 347 -18.61 4.81 -14.77
CA GLY A 347 -17.56 4.97 -15.79
C GLY A 347 -16.38 5.84 -15.37
N VAL A 348 -15.84 5.59 -14.21
CA VAL A 348 -14.69 6.31 -13.65
C VAL A 348 -13.39 6.02 -14.44
N ASN A 349 -12.52 7.02 -14.61
CA ASN A 349 -11.18 6.83 -15.16
C ASN A 349 -10.25 6.29 -14.07
N THR A 350 -9.79 5.05 -14.25
CA THR A 350 -8.98 4.29 -13.31
C THR A 350 -7.73 5.03 -12.86
N VAL A 351 -6.88 5.42 -13.81
CA VAL A 351 -5.57 6.00 -13.51
C VAL A 351 -5.73 7.36 -12.84
N HIS A 352 -6.71 8.16 -13.30
CA HIS A 352 -7.00 9.46 -12.70
C HIS A 352 -7.43 9.34 -11.24
N VAL A 353 -8.39 8.45 -10.95
CA VAL A 353 -8.87 8.24 -9.56
C VAL A 353 -7.77 7.72 -8.67
N LEU A 354 -6.99 6.74 -9.13
CA LEU A 354 -5.89 6.21 -8.34
C LEU A 354 -4.81 7.26 -8.07
N TYR A 355 -4.40 8.02 -9.08
CA TYR A 355 -3.39 9.06 -8.91
C TYR A 355 -3.83 10.16 -7.93
N TRP A 356 -5.09 10.62 -8.04
CA TRP A 356 -5.64 11.61 -7.11
C TRP A 356 -5.88 11.05 -5.70
N SER A 357 -6.35 9.81 -5.57
CA SER A 357 -6.50 9.17 -4.26
C SER A 357 -5.17 9.04 -3.54
N GLN A 358 -4.08 8.76 -4.26
CA GLN A 358 -2.73 8.72 -3.69
C GLN A 358 -2.22 10.11 -3.27
N ALA A 359 -2.51 11.15 -4.06
CA ALA A 359 -2.20 12.51 -3.64
C ALA A 359 -2.97 12.88 -2.36
N MET A 360 -4.26 12.55 -2.26
CA MET A 360 -5.07 12.76 -1.05
C MET A 360 -4.55 11.93 0.13
N ALA A 361 -4.12 10.68 -0.11
CA ALA A 361 -3.45 9.86 0.89
C ALA A 361 -2.23 10.58 1.46
N GLY A 362 -1.37 11.12 0.59
CA GLY A 362 -0.20 11.89 0.99
C GLY A 362 -0.53 13.12 1.86
N VAL A 363 -1.66 13.79 1.61
CA VAL A 363 -2.12 14.90 2.46
C VAL A 363 -2.51 14.42 3.86
N ILE A 364 -3.27 13.32 3.94
CA ILE A 364 -3.81 12.80 5.20
C ILE A 364 -2.74 12.13 6.06
N LEU A 365 -1.67 11.65 5.45
CA LEU A 365 -0.57 11.00 6.19
C LEU A 365 0.14 11.93 7.18
N VAL A 366 0.16 13.25 6.93
CA VAL A 366 0.82 14.21 7.85
C VAL A 366 0.26 14.11 9.27
N PRO A 367 -1.06 14.30 9.51
CA PRO A 367 -1.62 14.14 10.85
C PRO A 367 -1.49 12.71 11.38
N ILE A 368 -1.62 11.68 10.55
CA ILE A 368 -1.50 10.29 10.99
C ILE A 368 -0.09 10.01 11.53
N PHE A 369 0.96 10.39 10.80
CA PHE A 369 2.34 10.21 11.27
C PHE A 369 2.67 11.06 12.49
N ALA A 370 2.13 12.28 12.59
CA ALA A 370 2.26 13.07 13.79
C ALA A 370 1.68 12.34 15.02
N TYR A 371 0.49 11.73 14.90
CA TYR A 371 -0.09 10.95 15.99
C TYR A 371 0.69 9.66 16.28
N ILE A 372 1.18 8.96 15.27
CA ILE A 372 2.06 7.79 15.47
C ILE A 372 3.28 8.20 16.28
N LEU A 373 3.94 9.30 15.91
CA LEU A 373 5.12 9.79 16.59
C LEU A 373 4.83 10.19 18.04
N LEU A 374 3.70 10.84 18.30
CA LEU A 374 3.28 11.24 19.65
C LEU A 374 2.91 10.02 20.52
N LEU A 375 2.14 9.07 19.99
CA LEU A 375 1.70 7.89 20.72
C LEU A 375 2.86 6.96 21.03
N SER A 376 3.74 6.71 20.06
CA SER A 376 4.86 5.78 20.21
C SER A 376 5.99 6.26 21.12
N ASN A 377 6.09 7.57 21.36
CA ASN A 377 7.03 8.16 22.33
C ASN A 377 6.42 8.39 23.71
N ASN A 378 5.14 8.08 23.92
CA ASN A 378 4.49 8.25 25.19
C ASN A 378 4.72 7.02 26.10
N SER A 379 5.59 7.16 27.10
CA SER A 379 5.94 6.10 28.06
C SER A 379 4.77 5.67 28.96
N LYS A 380 3.65 6.41 28.99
CA LYS A 380 2.43 6.00 29.70
C LYS A 380 1.59 5.01 28.89
N ILE A 381 1.77 4.99 27.57
CA ILE A 381 1.03 4.14 26.63
C ILE A 381 1.89 2.95 26.19
N MET A 382 3.15 3.24 25.86
CA MET A 382 4.10 2.27 25.31
C MET A 382 5.08 1.79 26.39
N ARG A 383 5.33 0.49 26.39
CA ARG A 383 6.41 -0.11 27.21
C ARG A 383 7.79 0.22 26.63
N THR A 384 7.87 0.21 25.29
CA THR A 384 9.08 0.49 24.53
C THR A 384 8.84 1.71 23.65
N THR A 385 9.52 2.82 23.96
CA THR A 385 9.48 4.03 23.13
C THR A 385 10.36 3.88 21.89
N ASN A 386 10.20 4.79 20.94
CA ASN A 386 10.94 4.78 19.70
C ASN A 386 12.45 4.91 19.90
N SER A 387 13.22 4.22 19.07
CA SER A 387 14.64 4.44 18.91
C SER A 387 14.93 5.81 18.25
N LYS A 388 16.19 6.28 18.34
CA LYS A 388 16.64 7.50 17.66
C LYS A 388 16.46 7.40 16.14
N PHE A 389 16.69 6.23 15.57
CA PHE A 389 16.51 5.95 14.14
C PHE A 389 15.05 6.09 13.72
N GLU A 390 14.12 5.47 14.45
CA GLU A 390 12.69 5.55 14.17
C GLU A 390 12.16 6.98 14.28
N ASN A 391 12.56 7.71 15.34
CA ASN A 391 12.17 9.10 15.52
C ASN A 391 12.70 10.02 14.42
N PHE A 392 13.95 9.80 13.99
CA PHE A 392 14.54 10.57 12.90
C PHE A 392 13.76 10.39 11.59
N TRP A 393 13.52 9.13 11.17
CA TRP A 393 12.85 8.87 9.90
C TRP A 393 11.36 9.21 9.91
N LEU A 394 10.66 8.98 11.01
CA LEU A 394 9.29 9.45 11.17
C LEU A 394 9.21 10.99 11.16
N GLY A 395 10.15 11.65 11.80
CA GLY A 395 10.27 13.11 11.77
C GLY A 395 10.55 13.64 10.36
N CYS A 396 11.45 13.01 9.62
CA CYS A 396 11.72 13.32 8.20
C CYS A 396 10.46 13.13 7.34
N ALA A 397 9.69 12.05 7.57
CA ALA A 397 8.45 11.80 6.86
C ALA A 397 7.42 12.91 7.12
N VAL A 398 7.13 13.23 8.39
CA VAL A 398 6.19 14.31 8.75
C VAL A 398 6.61 15.64 8.13
N THR A 399 7.89 15.99 8.26
CA THR A 399 8.40 17.28 7.78
C THR A 399 8.41 17.35 6.25
N GLY A 400 8.90 16.29 5.59
CA GLY A 400 8.96 16.23 4.13
C GLY A 400 7.57 16.27 3.50
N MET A 401 6.62 15.50 4.04
CA MET A 401 5.24 15.50 3.55
C MET A 401 4.53 16.84 3.84
N LEU A 402 4.77 17.46 5.01
CA LEU A 402 4.20 18.76 5.32
C LEU A 402 4.70 19.83 4.33
N ILE A 403 6.01 19.88 4.08
CA ILE A 403 6.61 20.80 3.10
C ILE A 403 6.03 20.56 1.70
N SER A 404 5.98 19.30 1.26
CA SER A 404 5.45 18.93 -0.07
C SER A 404 3.98 19.34 -0.21
N ASN A 405 3.16 19.11 0.81
CA ASN A 405 1.75 19.50 0.82
C ASN A 405 1.57 21.02 0.80
N VAL A 406 2.34 21.76 1.62
CA VAL A 406 2.29 23.22 1.63
C VAL A 406 2.68 23.78 0.25
N LEU A 407 3.72 23.27 -0.37
CA LEU A 407 4.13 23.70 -1.71
C LEU A 407 3.08 23.31 -2.76
N PHE A 408 2.50 22.11 -2.67
CA PHE A 408 1.43 21.68 -3.58
C PHE A 408 0.23 22.65 -3.53
N PHE A 409 -0.30 22.93 -2.34
CA PHE A 409 -1.41 23.88 -2.19
C PHE A 409 -1.04 25.31 -2.58
N TRP A 410 0.20 25.74 -2.27
CA TRP A 410 0.68 27.05 -2.69
C TRP A 410 0.66 27.25 -4.22
N PHE A 411 1.11 26.22 -4.98
CA PHE A 411 1.09 26.28 -6.43
C PHE A 411 -0.29 26.01 -7.05
N LEU A 412 -1.17 25.33 -6.32
CA LEU A 412 -2.55 25.12 -6.77
C LEU A 412 -3.40 26.38 -6.68
N LEU A 413 -3.09 27.26 -5.73
CA LEU A 413 -3.84 28.50 -5.47
C LEU A 413 -3.30 29.70 -6.27
N LYS A 414 -2.14 29.59 -6.91
CA LYS A 414 -1.57 30.59 -7.82
C LYS A 414 -2.01 30.37 -9.26
#